data_5e8723876e67517d5a5e404b8d860adb
#
_entry.id   5e8723876e67517d5a5e404b8d860adb
#
_cell.length_a   1.000
_cell.length_b   1.000
_cell.length_c   1.000
_cell.angle_alpha   90.00
_cell.angle_beta   90.00
_cell.angle_gamma   90.00
#
_symmetry.space_group_name_H-M   'P 1'
#
loop_
_entity.id
_entity.type
_entity.pdbx_description
1 polymer ?
#
loop_
_entity_poly.entity_id
_entity_poly.type
_entity_poly.pdbx_seq_one_letter_code
_entity_poly.pdbx_strand_id
1 'polypeptide(L)'
;GIVSTVNNGVRSDVYSKSVRTDSALGQALGAEALDPTESTNFSLGLTYSPFKNFNLAVDAYRIELKDRIASTAGLTGTGINNILAANGFSNVNYVTYYANLFDTETNGVDVVADYTQQLNKYGRIRWSLGFNWNETDITAIADNPSQLDGINIDRITHRTKGMITDADPK
;
A
#
# COMPACT_ATOMS: atom_id res chain seq x y z
N GLY A 1 10.10 -6.04 -20.09
CA GLY A 1 10.22 -7.46 -19.72
C GLY A 1 9.27 -8.32 -20.52
N ILE A 2 9.48 -9.62 -20.51
CA ILE A 2 8.55 -10.62 -21.07
C ILE A 2 7.84 -11.25 -19.88
N VAL A 3 6.52 -11.22 -19.86
CA VAL A 3 5.69 -11.94 -18.89
C VAL A 3 5.01 -13.09 -19.63
N SER A 4 5.27 -14.32 -19.20
CA SER A 4 4.58 -15.48 -19.76
C SER A 4 3.23 -15.62 -19.05
N THR A 5 2.14 -15.52 -19.79
CA THR A 5 0.79 -15.80 -19.32
C THR A 5 0.32 -17.16 -19.85
N VAL A 6 -0.37 -17.92 -18.99
CA VAL A 6 -1.00 -19.18 -19.39
C VAL A 6 -2.51 -18.94 -19.40
N ASN A 7 -3.11 -18.97 -20.59
CA ASN A 7 -4.56 -18.89 -20.74
C ASN A 7 -5.03 -20.16 -21.44
N ASN A 8 -5.97 -20.89 -20.84
CA ASN A 8 -6.49 -22.18 -21.34
C ASN A 8 -5.38 -23.21 -21.71
N GLY A 9 -4.29 -23.26 -20.92
CA GLY A 9 -3.17 -24.18 -21.17
C GLY A 9 -2.20 -23.75 -22.27
N VAL A 10 -2.47 -22.65 -22.96
CA VAL A 10 -1.57 -22.08 -23.97
C VAL A 10 -0.68 -21.04 -23.34
N ARG A 11 0.64 -21.25 -23.42
CA ARG A 11 1.65 -20.26 -23.00
C ARG A 11 1.78 -19.21 -24.09
N SER A 12 1.53 -17.96 -23.75
CA SER A 12 1.82 -16.82 -24.61
C SER A 12 2.78 -15.87 -23.90
N ASP A 13 3.82 -15.46 -24.61
CA ASP A 13 4.74 -14.44 -24.12
C ASP A 13 4.17 -13.07 -24.44
N VAL A 14 3.99 -12.27 -23.35
CA VAL A 14 3.43 -10.94 -23.41
C VAL A 14 4.55 -9.95 -23.14
N TYR A 15 4.73 -9.00 -24.05
CA TYR A 15 5.67 -7.92 -23.82
C TYR A 15 5.10 -6.96 -22.76
N SER A 16 5.65 -7.05 -21.54
CA SER A 16 5.31 -6.18 -20.43
C SER A 16 6.22 -4.98 -20.40
N LYS A 17 5.66 -3.81 -20.15
CA LYS A 17 6.40 -2.57 -20.01
C LYS A 17 5.89 -1.78 -18.81
N SER A 18 6.78 -1.52 -17.84
CA SER A 18 6.56 -0.48 -16.85
C SER A 18 7.02 0.83 -17.46
N VAL A 19 6.14 1.82 -17.49
CA VAL A 19 6.37 3.09 -18.19
C VAL A 19 6.34 4.26 -17.22
N ARG A 20 7.04 5.33 -17.62
CA ARG A 20 6.99 6.60 -16.89
C ARG A 20 5.66 7.30 -17.19
N THR A 21 5.18 8.07 -16.23
CA THR A 21 3.93 8.84 -16.36
C THR A 21 3.99 9.89 -17.46
N ASP A 22 5.17 10.47 -17.70
CA ASP A 22 5.42 11.47 -18.75
C ASP A 22 5.69 10.86 -20.15
N SER A 23 5.67 9.53 -20.30
CA SER A 23 5.84 8.88 -21.59
C SER A 23 4.55 8.91 -22.42
N ALA A 24 4.68 9.01 -23.77
CA ALA A 24 3.53 8.96 -24.66
C ALA A 24 2.67 7.71 -24.46
N LEU A 25 3.31 6.58 -24.17
CA LEU A 25 2.63 5.31 -23.87
C LEU A 25 1.84 5.37 -22.56
N GLY A 26 2.41 5.99 -21.49
CA GLY A 26 1.72 6.18 -20.23
C GLY A 26 0.53 7.12 -20.39
N GLN A 27 0.73 8.27 -21.04
CA GLN A 27 -0.31 9.27 -21.29
C GLN A 27 -1.47 8.73 -22.13
N ALA A 28 -1.18 7.86 -23.11
CA ALA A 28 -2.22 7.18 -23.90
C ALA A 28 -3.14 6.30 -23.04
N LEU A 29 -2.66 5.83 -21.88
CA LEU A 29 -3.41 5.04 -20.91
C LEU A 29 -3.85 5.84 -19.68
N GLY A 30 -3.77 7.18 -19.74
CA GLY A 30 -4.21 8.08 -18.69
C GLY A 30 -3.24 8.19 -17.51
N ALA A 31 -1.94 7.97 -17.72
CA ALA A 31 -0.95 8.32 -16.71
C ALA A 31 -0.81 9.84 -16.62
N GLU A 32 -0.83 10.34 -15.39
CA GLU A 32 -0.69 11.75 -15.05
C GLU A 32 0.58 12.00 -14.25
N ALA A 33 0.98 13.26 -14.09
CA ALA A 33 2.05 13.62 -13.20
C ALA A 33 1.73 13.16 -11.77
N LEU A 34 2.74 12.70 -11.05
CA LEU A 34 2.55 12.23 -9.68
C LEU A 34 2.54 13.42 -8.72
N ASP A 35 1.52 13.46 -7.88
CA ASP A 35 1.47 14.34 -6.72
C ASP A 35 2.24 13.73 -5.55
N PRO A 36 2.87 14.55 -4.70
CA PRO A 36 3.51 14.05 -3.49
C PRO A 36 2.48 13.40 -2.55
N THR A 37 2.84 12.25 -1.98
CA THR A 37 2.06 11.67 -0.88
C THR A 37 2.10 12.60 0.34
N GLU A 38 0.94 12.97 0.85
CA GLU A 38 0.79 13.78 2.07
C GLU A 38 0.52 12.90 3.29
N SER A 39 1.11 13.24 4.44
CA SER A 39 0.90 12.52 5.70
C SER A 39 0.44 13.48 6.80
N THR A 40 -0.67 13.13 7.44
CA THR A 40 -1.15 13.77 8.67
C THR A 40 -1.10 12.76 9.81
N ASN A 41 -0.38 13.09 10.88
CA ASN A 41 -0.19 12.20 12.02
C ASN A 41 -0.70 12.87 13.29
N PHE A 42 -1.48 12.12 14.06
CA PHE A 42 -1.92 12.48 15.40
C PHE A 42 -1.53 11.37 16.36
N SER A 43 -0.95 11.73 17.52
CA SER A 43 -0.64 10.76 18.57
C SER A 43 -0.89 11.35 19.93
N LEU A 44 -1.30 10.48 20.86
CA LEU A 44 -1.48 10.80 22.28
C LEU A 44 -0.85 9.69 23.12
N GLY A 45 0.14 10.06 23.93
CA GLY A 45 0.85 9.16 24.82
C GLY A 45 0.59 9.46 26.29
N LEU A 46 0.50 8.40 27.10
CA LEU A 46 0.41 8.45 28.55
C LEU A 46 1.48 7.55 29.16
N THR A 47 2.23 8.11 30.10
CA THR A 47 3.14 7.32 30.94
C THR A 47 2.64 7.32 32.38
N TYR A 48 2.59 6.15 33.03
CA TYR A 48 2.08 5.97 34.37
C TYR A 48 3.00 5.07 35.19
N SER A 49 3.41 5.56 36.38
CA SER A 49 4.30 4.83 37.29
C SER A 49 3.63 4.78 38.68
N PRO A 50 2.67 3.85 38.90
CA PRO A 50 1.86 3.81 40.15
C PRO A 50 2.65 3.44 41.39
N PHE A 51 3.78 2.74 41.23
CA PHE A 51 4.65 2.34 42.31
C PHE A 51 6.10 2.22 41.85
N LYS A 52 7.01 2.09 42.81
CA LYS A 52 8.45 2.03 42.53
C LYS A 52 8.81 0.85 41.61
N ASN A 53 9.68 1.13 40.64
CA ASN A 53 10.21 0.15 39.67
C ASN A 53 9.18 -0.38 38.67
N PHE A 54 7.99 0.18 38.55
CA PHE A 54 7.00 -0.11 37.54
C PHE A 54 6.77 1.11 36.66
N ASN A 55 6.79 0.92 35.34
CA ASN A 55 6.45 1.92 34.35
C ASN A 55 5.50 1.32 33.33
N LEU A 56 4.47 2.05 32.97
CA LEU A 56 3.53 1.76 31.90
C LEU A 56 3.53 2.94 30.95
N ALA A 57 3.70 2.68 29.66
CA ALA A 57 3.50 3.63 28.59
C ALA A 57 2.39 3.11 27.67
N VAL A 58 1.49 3.98 27.29
CA VAL A 58 0.41 3.70 26.34
C VAL A 58 0.39 4.84 25.33
N ASP A 59 0.53 4.52 24.07
CA ASP A 59 0.51 5.46 22.97
C ASP A 59 -0.60 5.05 21.98
N ALA A 60 -1.52 5.98 21.69
CA ALA A 60 -2.52 5.82 20.64
C ALA A 60 -2.18 6.78 19.50
N TYR A 61 -2.33 6.31 18.26
CA TYR A 61 -1.99 7.10 17.09
C TYR A 61 -2.96 6.89 15.94
N ARG A 62 -3.06 7.90 15.10
CA ARG A 62 -3.76 7.89 13.82
C ARG A 62 -2.88 8.53 12.76
N ILE A 63 -2.72 7.84 11.63
CA ILE A 63 -1.90 8.25 10.51
C ILE A 63 -2.79 8.25 9.27
N GLU A 64 -2.96 9.41 8.65
CA GLU A 64 -3.65 9.56 7.38
C GLU A 64 -2.61 9.79 6.27
N LEU A 65 -2.66 8.99 5.21
CA LEU A 65 -1.84 9.16 4.02
C LEU A 65 -2.76 9.41 2.84
N LYS A 66 -2.59 10.55 2.18
CA LYS A 66 -3.30 10.91 0.95
C LYS A 66 -2.40 10.78 -0.25
N ASP A 67 -3.02 10.54 -1.40
CA ASP A 67 -2.34 10.49 -2.70
C ASP A 67 -1.18 9.47 -2.73
N ARG A 68 -1.39 8.29 -2.12
CA ARG A 68 -0.35 7.26 -2.08
C ARG A 68 -0.02 6.77 -3.47
N ILE A 69 1.27 6.83 -3.79
CA ILE A 69 1.81 6.39 -5.07
C ILE A 69 1.98 4.88 -5.04
N ALA A 70 1.36 4.20 -6.01
CA ALA A 70 1.54 2.78 -6.22
C ALA A 70 1.58 2.43 -7.71
N SER A 71 2.09 1.24 -8.03
CA SER A 71 2.01 0.71 -9.39
C SER A 71 0.57 0.29 -9.69
N THR A 72 0.07 0.64 -10.87
CA THR A 72 -1.21 0.11 -11.35
C THR A 72 -1.16 -1.41 -11.47
N ALA A 73 -2.32 -2.04 -11.47
CA ALA A 73 -2.49 -3.37 -12.04
C ALA A 73 -1.97 -3.41 -13.48
N GLY A 74 -1.66 -4.59 -13.97
CA GLY A 74 -1.29 -4.75 -15.37
C GLY A 74 -2.46 -4.45 -16.29
N LEU A 75 -2.36 -3.34 -17.01
CA LEU A 75 -3.34 -2.95 -18.01
C LEU A 75 -3.15 -3.83 -19.25
N THR A 76 -4.18 -4.61 -19.58
CA THR A 76 -4.16 -5.59 -20.67
C THR A 76 -5.58 -5.85 -21.19
N GLY A 77 -5.69 -6.57 -22.29
CA GLY A 77 -6.97 -6.94 -22.91
C GLY A 77 -7.27 -6.13 -24.16
N THR A 78 -8.34 -6.52 -24.87
CA THR A 78 -8.67 -5.97 -26.20
C THR A 78 -8.86 -4.45 -26.18
N GLY A 79 -9.54 -3.91 -25.17
CA GLY A 79 -9.75 -2.46 -25.03
C GLY A 79 -8.43 -1.70 -24.90
N ILE A 80 -7.53 -2.18 -24.05
CA ILE A 80 -6.19 -1.61 -23.86
C ILE A 80 -5.37 -1.72 -25.15
N ASN A 81 -5.39 -2.90 -25.81
CA ASN A 81 -4.65 -3.11 -27.05
C ASN A 81 -5.13 -2.18 -28.16
N ASN A 82 -6.43 -1.88 -28.24
CA ASN A 82 -6.98 -0.93 -29.20
C ASN A 82 -6.47 0.49 -28.95
N ILE A 83 -6.43 0.95 -27.67
CA ILE A 83 -5.86 2.25 -27.30
C ILE A 83 -4.38 2.29 -27.69
N LEU A 84 -3.62 1.25 -27.35
CA LEU A 84 -2.19 1.17 -27.66
C LEU A 84 -1.94 1.22 -29.17
N ALA A 85 -2.68 0.44 -29.95
CA ALA A 85 -2.57 0.40 -31.39
C ALA A 85 -2.92 1.75 -32.05
N ALA A 86 -3.98 2.42 -31.59
CA ALA A 86 -4.37 3.75 -32.04
C ALA A 86 -3.31 4.83 -31.78
N ASN A 87 -2.47 4.63 -30.76
CA ASN A 87 -1.35 5.50 -30.42
C ASN A 87 0.02 5.00 -30.93
N GLY A 88 0.05 3.98 -31.84
CA GLY A 88 1.28 3.50 -32.48
C GLY A 88 2.05 2.45 -31.68
N PHE A 89 1.46 1.84 -30.66
CA PHE A 89 2.10 0.85 -29.77
C PHE A 89 1.53 -0.57 -29.94
N SER A 90 1.37 -1.04 -31.17
CA SER A 90 0.73 -2.33 -31.47
C SER A 90 1.48 -3.58 -30.99
N ASN A 91 2.75 -3.44 -30.61
CA ASN A 91 3.59 -4.54 -30.12
C ASN A 91 3.66 -4.63 -28.59
N VAL A 92 2.91 -3.81 -27.87
CA VAL A 92 2.82 -3.82 -26.40
C VAL A 92 1.41 -4.22 -26.01
N ASN A 93 1.27 -5.15 -25.09
CA ASN A 93 -0.05 -5.66 -24.67
C ASN A 93 -0.20 -5.83 -23.16
N TYR A 94 0.78 -5.38 -22.40
CA TYR A 94 0.74 -5.35 -20.94
C TYR A 94 1.54 -4.14 -20.44
N VAL A 95 0.89 -3.20 -19.76
CA VAL A 95 1.50 -1.96 -19.30
C VAL A 95 1.20 -1.75 -17.83
N THR A 96 2.18 -1.29 -17.08
CA THR A 96 2.02 -0.74 -15.73
C THR A 96 2.65 0.64 -15.65
N TYR A 97 2.12 1.51 -14.80
CA TYR A 97 2.73 2.78 -14.46
C TYR A 97 2.43 3.11 -12.99
N TYR A 98 3.15 4.09 -12.43
CA TYR A 98 2.86 4.59 -11.09
C TYR A 98 1.81 5.69 -11.18
N ALA A 99 0.90 5.70 -10.22
CA ALA A 99 -0.14 6.72 -10.08
C ALA A 99 -0.47 6.95 -8.60
N ASN A 100 -1.07 8.07 -8.27
CA ASN A 100 -1.70 8.29 -6.98
C ASN A 100 -3.02 7.51 -6.98
N LEU A 101 -3.06 6.38 -6.28
CA LEU A 101 -4.13 5.40 -6.45
C LEU A 101 -5.10 5.32 -5.29
N PHE A 102 -4.68 5.68 -4.07
CA PHE A 102 -5.52 5.51 -2.90
C PHE A 102 -5.03 6.32 -1.70
N ASP A 103 -5.97 6.60 -0.81
CA ASP A 103 -5.72 7.13 0.52
C ASP A 103 -5.82 6.02 1.56
N THR A 104 -5.10 6.15 2.65
CA THR A 104 -5.19 5.20 3.77
C THR A 104 -5.24 5.91 5.10
N GLU A 105 -5.87 5.25 6.06
CA GLU A 105 -5.89 5.61 7.45
C GLU A 105 -5.40 4.43 8.29
N THR A 106 -4.43 4.67 9.16
CA THR A 106 -3.93 3.68 10.12
C THR A 106 -4.21 4.17 11.52
N ASN A 107 -4.93 3.38 12.32
CA ASN A 107 -5.15 3.59 13.73
C ASN A 107 -4.38 2.53 14.52
N GLY A 108 -3.74 2.90 15.63
CA GLY A 108 -3.00 1.94 16.42
C GLY A 108 -2.87 2.33 17.88
N VAL A 109 -2.54 1.31 18.69
CA VAL A 109 -2.25 1.46 20.11
C VAL A 109 -1.04 0.62 20.46
N ASP A 110 -0.06 1.26 21.10
CA ASP A 110 1.12 0.63 21.65
C ASP A 110 1.06 0.66 23.17
N VAL A 111 1.36 -0.46 23.81
CA VAL A 111 1.46 -0.58 25.26
C VAL A 111 2.78 -1.21 25.62
N VAL A 112 3.53 -0.56 26.50
CA VAL A 112 4.78 -1.09 27.06
C VAL A 112 4.70 -1.03 28.58
N ALA A 113 4.95 -2.15 29.23
CA ALA A 113 5.03 -2.25 30.67
C ALA A 113 6.37 -2.82 31.10
N ASP A 114 7.05 -2.13 31.99
CA ASP A 114 8.32 -2.55 32.59
C ASP A 114 8.18 -2.66 34.11
N TYR A 115 8.69 -3.75 34.67
CA TYR A 115 8.77 -3.96 36.11
C TYR A 115 10.11 -4.53 36.51
N THR A 116 10.77 -3.90 37.50
CA THR A 116 12.02 -4.43 38.07
C THR A 116 11.76 -4.96 39.46
N GLN A 117 11.80 -6.29 39.58
CA GLN A 117 11.68 -7.00 40.86
C GLN A 117 13.06 -7.14 41.50
N GLN A 118 13.18 -6.66 42.73
CA GLN A 118 14.39 -6.83 43.57
C GLN A 118 14.32 -8.16 44.31
N LEU A 119 15.36 -9.00 44.20
CA LEU A 119 15.49 -10.28 44.87
C LEU A 119 16.52 -10.23 46.01
N ASN A 120 16.66 -9.11 46.68
CA ASN A 120 17.61 -8.88 47.77
C ASN A 120 19.05 -9.29 47.35
N LYS A 121 19.65 -10.22 48.07
CA LYS A 121 21.00 -10.73 47.79
C LYS A 121 21.14 -11.54 46.49
N TYR A 122 20.05 -11.96 45.89
CA TYR A 122 20.04 -12.75 44.65
C TYR A 122 20.00 -11.89 43.40
N GLY A 123 19.98 -10.56 43.53
CA GLY A 123 20.00 -9.65 42.38
C GLY A 123 18.63 -9.06 42.03
N ARG A 124 18.40 -8.83 40.74
CA ARG A 124 17.16 -8.26 40.24
C ARG A 124 16.70 -8.97 38.98
N ILE A 125 15.37 -9.02 38.79
CA ILE A 125 14.74 -9.48 37.52
C ILE A 125 14.03 -8.27 36.92
N ARG A 126 14.23 -8.04 35.64
CA ARG A 126 13.45 -7.07 34.86
C ARG A 126 12.46 -7.83 33.98
N TRP A 127 11.20 -7.49 34.16
CA TRP A 127 10.09 -7.93 33.33
C TRP A 127 9.77 -6.82 32.35
N SER A 128 9.60 -7.16 31.07
CA SER A 128 9.18 -6.21 30.04
C SER A 128 8.11 -6.87 29.17
N LEU A 129 6.99 -6.19 29.00
CA LEU A 129 5.87 -6.61 28.19
C LEU A 129 5.58 -5.51 27.15
N GLY A 130 5.52 -5.87 25.88
CA GLY A 130 5.09 -5.00 24.80
C GLY A 130 3.85 -5.59 24.11
N PHE A 131 2.88 -4.72 23.82
CA PHE A 131 1.71 -5.04 23.00
C PHE A 131 1.55 -3.94 21.97
N ASN A 132 1.35 -4.33 20.71
CA ASN A 132 1.03 -3.45 19.59
C ASN A 132 -0.24 -3.96 18.93
N TRP A 133 -1.15 -3.05 18.65
CA TRP A 133 -2.28 -3.29 17.78
C TRP A 133 -2.39 -2.14 16.79
N ASN A 134 -2.58 -2.46 15.51
CA ASN A 134 -2.88 -1.46 14.50
C ASN A 134 -3.78 -2.05 13.42
N GLU A 135 -4.52 -1.16 12.77
CA GLU A 135 -5.42 -1.46 11.67
C GLU A 135 -5.26 -0.37 10.60
N THR A 136 -5.17 -0.79 9.35
CA THR A 136 -5.04 0.12 8.21
C THR A 136 -6.19 -0.10 7.25
N ASP A 137 -6.92 0.99 6.96
CA ASP A 137 -8.02 1.02 6.01
C ASP A 137 -7.68 1.85 4.77
N ILE A 138 -8.22 1.46 3.62
CA ILE A 138 -8.24 2.28 2.42
C ILE A 138 -9.46 3.17 2.48
N THR A 139 -9.26 4.48 2.60
CA THR A 139 -10.33 5.46 2.76
C THR A 139 -10.85 6.04 1.44
N ALA A 140 -10.00 6.08 0.42
CA ALA A 140 -10.38 6.48 -0.94
C ALA A 140 -9.56 5.71 -1.98
N ILE A 141 -10.16 5.52 -3.15
CA ILE A 141 -9.52 4.91 -4.33
C ILE A 141 -9.75 5.87 -5.50
N ALA A 142 -8.69 6.20 -6.22
CA ALA A 142 -8.77 7.06 -7.40
C ALA A 142 -9.58 6.41 -8.52
N ASP A 143 -10.44 7.19 -9.15
CA ASP A 143 -11.22 6.78 -10.31
C ASP A 143 -10.34 6.46 -11.52
N ASN A 144 -10.86 5.66 -12.44
CA ASN A 144 -10.20 5.44 -13.71
C ASN A 144 -10.12 6.71 -14.52
N PRO A 145 -9.01 6.98 -15.22
CA PRO A 145 -8.92 8.11 -16.13
C PRO A 145 -9.85 7.93 -17.35
N SER A 146 -10.27 9.03 -17.93
CA SER A 146 -11.22 9.05 -19.07
C SER A 146 -10.75 8.22 -20.28
N GLN A 147 -9.43 8.03 -20.45
CA GLN A 147 -8.86 7.18 -21.49
C GLN A 147 -9.25 5.71 -21.34
N LEU A 148 -9.66 5.28 -20.16
CA LEU A 148 -10.11 3.93 -19.84
C LEU A 148 -11.62 3.80 -19.72
N ASP A 149 -12.38 4.85 -20.05
CA ASP A 149 -13.84 4.84 -20.02
C ASP A 149 -14.41 3.74 -20.93
N GLY A 150 -15.39 3.01 -20.42
CA GLY A 150 -16.01 1.89 -21.12
C GLY A 150 -15.17 0.61 -21.18
N ILE A 151 -13.99 0.61 -20.60
CA ILE A 151 -13.16 -0.58 -20.45
C ILE A 151 -13.33 -1.10 -19.02
N ASN A 152 -13.81 -2.32 -18.88
CA ASN A 152 -13.94 -2.96 -17.57
C ASN A 152 -12.56 -3.41 -17.07
N ILE A 153 -11.82 -2.48 -16.48
CA ILE A 153 -10.50 -2.72 -15.91
C ILE A 153 -10.38 -2.02 -14.54
N ASP A 154 -9.82 -2.72 -13.58
CA ASP A 154 -9.48 -2.18 -12.26
C ASP A 154 -7.99 -1.88 -12.22
N ARG A 155 -7.61 -0.60 -12.01
CA ARG A 155 -6.21 -0.19 -11.85
C ARG A 155 -5.57 -0.70 -10.56
N ILE A 156 -6.39 -1.14 -9.60
CA ILE A 156 -5.94 -1.67 -8.32
C ILE A 156 -6.45 -3.10 -8.17
N THR A 157 -5.54 -4.07 -8.09
CA THR A 157 -5.93 -5.46 -7.88
C THR A 157 -6.43 -5.71 -6.46
N HIS A 158 -7.30 -6.72 -6.28
CA HIS A 158 -7.68 -7.21 -4.95
C HIS A 158 -6.45 -7.59 -4.12
N ARG A 159 -5.40 -8.10 -4.75
CA ARG A 159 -4.14 -8.41 -4.09
C ARG A 159 -3.45 -7.16 -3.52
N THR A 160 -3.42 -6.06 -4.29
CA THR A 160 -2.84 -4.80 -3.81
C THR A 160 -3.64 -4.24 -2.64
N LYS A 161 -4.98 -4.31 -2.68
CA LYS A 161 -5.86 -3.92 -1.57
C LYS A 161 -5.55 -4.76 -0.33
N GLY A 162 -5.55 -6.10 -0.45
CA GLY A 162 -5.25 -7.01 0.66
C GLY A 162 -3.86 -6.83 1.25
N MET A 163 -2.83 -6.55 0.45
CA MET A 163 -1.48 -6.28 0.97
C MET A 163 -1.38 -5.00 1.82
N ILE A 164 -2.33 -4.08 1.68
CA ILE A 164 -2.36 -2.82 2.45
C ILE A 164 -3.18 -3.00 3.73
N THR A 165 -4.32 -3.68 3.65
CA THR A 165 -5.26 -3.86 4.75
C THR A 165 -4.97 -5.11 5.60
N ASP A 166 -4.40 -6.16 4.99
CA ASP A 166 -4.11 -7.44 5.63
C ASP A 166 -2.61 -7.63 5.98
N ALA A 167 -1.83 -6.55 5.98
CA ALA A 167 -0.40 -6.59 6.29
C ALA A 167 -0.10 -6.95 7.76
N ASP A 168 -1.11 -7.31 8.53
CA ASP A 168 -0.95 -7.87 9.86
C ASP A 168 -0.70 -9.39 9.76
N PRO A 169 0.48 -9.91 10.12
CA PRO A 169 0.71 -11.34 10.20
C PRO A 169 -0.16 -11.91 11.34
N LYS A 170 -1.15 -12.71 10.95
CA LYS A 170 -1.91 -13.51 11.92
C LYS A 170 -1.03 -14.52 12.62
#